data_82f978476efd8afbefd11d095759ca7d
#
_entry.id   82f978476efd8afbefd11d095759ca7d
#
_cell.length_a   1.000
_cell.length_b   1.000
_cell.length_c   1.000
_cell.angle_alpha   90.00
_cell.angle_beta   90.00
_cell.angle_gamma   90.00
#
_symmetry.space_group_name_H-M   'P 1'
#
loop_
_entity.id
_entity.type
_entity.pdbx_description
1 polymer ?
#
loop_
_entity_poly.entity_id
_entity_poly.type
_entity_poly.pdbx_seq_one_letter_code
_entity_poly.pdbx_strand_id
1 'polypeptide(L)'
;TRTGGGRTVLTAAVRGFLRFLVVCGELRPGLEAAVPTLRQWTHATLPQRLPAAQVEQVLATCTGSTPLHLRNQAILLLLARLGLRAHEVVTLRLEDIDWHQGHLRLQAGKTHHERLLPLSHEVGQALATYLSQGRPASASRRVFLNFRAPFRPFSGASAISQLARRAM
;
A
#
# COMPACT_ATOMS: atom_id res chain seq x y z
N THR A 1 4.04 2.31 21.33
CA THR A 1 4.19 1.01 22.02
C THR A 1 3.55 -0.10 21.19
N ARG A 2 4.35 -0.79 20.36
CA ARG A 2 3.97 -1.88 19.43
C ARG A 2 3.92 -3.27 20.09
N THR A 3 3.46 -3.39 21.31
CA THR A 3 3.52 -4.64 22.10
C THR A 3 2.29 -5.55 21.93
N GLY A 4 1.24 -5.13 21.22
CA GLY A 4 0.01 -5.93 21.06
C GLY A 4 0.13 -7.11 20.09
N GLY A 5 0.85 -6.97 18.99
CA GLY A 5 0.93 -8.00 17.94
C GLY A 5 1.65 -9.28 18.37
N GLY A 6 2.71 -9.18 19.15
CA GLY A 6 3.48 -10.32 19.61
C GLY A 6 2.69 -11.25 20.54
N ARG A 7 1.89 -10.67 21.42
CA ARG A 7 1.07 -11.46 22.38
C ARG A 7 -0.01 -12.30 21.67
N THR A 8 -0.65 -11.75 20.65
CA THR A 8 -1.67 -12.47 19.89
C THR A 8 -1.07 -13.60 19.07
N VAL A 9 0.10 -13.38 18.47
CA VAL A 9 0.82 -14.44 17.74
C VAL A 9 1.23 -15.54 18.69
N LEU A 10 1.76 -15.19 19.86
CA LEU A 10 2.16 -16.17 20.88
C LEU A 10 0.96 -17.00 21.36
N THR A 11 -0.16 -16.38 21.72
CA THR A 11 -1.35 -17.12 22.17
C THR A 11 -1.95 -17.99 21.07
N ALA A 12 -1.91 -17.54 19.81
CA ALA A 12 -2.32 -18.38 18.67
C ALA A 12 -1.40 -19.59 18.48
N ALA A 13 -0.09 -19.39 18.58
CA ALA A 13 0.90 -20.46 18.47
C ALA A 13 0.77 -21.49 19.59
N VAL A 14 0.63 -21.05 20.85
CA VAL A 14 0.43 -21.94 22.00
C VAL A 14 -0.86 -22.75 21.83
N ARG A 15 -1.96 -22.11 21.43
CA ARG A 15 -3.23 -22.81 21.20
C ARG A 15 -3.11 -23.84 20.07
N GLY A 16 -2.41 -23.49 18.98
CA GLY A 16 -2.13 -24.43 17.88
C GLY A 16 -1.30 -25.63 18.33
N PHE A 17 -0.27 -25.39 19.15
CA PHE A 17 0.57 -26.43 19.69
C PHE A 17 -0.21 -27.37 20.61
N LEU A 18 -1.04 -26.87 21.52
CA LEU A 18 -1.88 -27.68 22.39
C LEU A 18 -2.86 -28.57 21.60
N ARG A 19 -3.47 -28.03 20.55
CA ARG A 19 -4.31 -28.82 19.63
C ARG A 19 -3.54 -29.95 18.95
N PHE A 20 -2.33 -29.65 18.52
CA PHE A 20 -1.45 -30.66 17.94
C PHE A 20 -1.17 -31.81 18.94
N LEU A 21 -0.83 -31.49 20.18
CA LEU A 21 -0.60 -32.53 21.22
C LEU A 21 -1.85 -33.34 21.53
N VAL A 22 -3.04 -32.75 21.46
CA VAL A 22 -4.31 -33.50 21.59
C VAL A 22 -4.47 -34.48 20.42
N VAL A 23 -4.16 -34.07 19.20
CA VAL A 23 -4.21 -34.94 18.00
C VAL A 23 -3.21 -36.10 18.12
N CYS A 24 -2.03 -35.84 18.69
CA CYS A 24 -1.01 -36.85 18.92
C CYS A 24 -1.35 -37.82 20.09
N GLY A 25 -2.45 -37.55 20.81
CA GLY A 25 -2.83 -38.37 21.99
C GLY A 25 -2.03 -38.08 23.27
N GLU A 26 -1.16 -37.06 23.25
CA GLU A 26 -0.30 -36.68 24.38
C GLU A 26 -1.07 -35.85 25.44
N LEU A 27 -2.16 -35.19 25.06
CA LEU A 27 -2.96 -34.36 25.95
C LEU A 27 -4.46 -34.65 25.81
N ARG A 28 -5.19 -34.48 26.93
CA ARG A 28 -6.66 -34.53 26.93
C ARG A 28 -7.22 -33.25 26.23
N PRO A 29 -8.32 -33.39 25.47
CA PRO A 29 -9.02 -32.22 24.86
C PRO A 29 -9.46 -31.20 25.93
N GLY A 30 -9.43 -29.92 25.59
CA GLY A 30 -9.96 -28.84 26.43
C GLY A 30 -8.89 -27.91 27.00
N LEU A 31 -7.62 -28.30 27.06
CA LEU A 31 -6.55 -27.48 27.63
C LEU A 31 -6.30 -26.21 26.75
N GLU A 32 -6.56 -26.29 25.47
CA GLU A 32 -6.49 -25.15 24.56
C GLU A 32 -7.49 -24.02 24.89
N ALA A 33 -8.57 -24.35 25.60
CA ALA A 33 -9.55 -23.35 26.04
C ALA A 33 -9.03 -22.50 27.21
N ALA A 34 -8.05 -23.01 27.99
CA ALA A 34 -7.43 -22.25 29.06
C ALA A 34 -6.53 -21.11 28.53
N VAL A 35 -6.11 -21.16 27.27
CA VAL A 35 -5.33 -20.09 26.64
C VAL A 35 -6.23 -18.88 26.41
N PRO A 36 -5.96 -17.71 27.06
CA PRO A 36 -6.84 -16.55 26.97
C PRO A 36 -6.96 -16.01 25.54
N THR A 37 -8.17 -15.68 25.12
CA THR A 37 -8.40 -14.97 23.86
C THR A 37 -8.16 -13.49 24.06
N LEU A 38 -7.02 -13.00 23.55
CA LEU A 38 -6.71 -11.58 23.59
C LEU A 38 -7.52 -10.87 22.49
N ARG A 39 -8.56 -10.13 22.90
CA ARG A 39 -9.28 -9.24 21.99
C ARG A 39 -8.37 -8.08 21.62
N GLN A 40 -7.97 -8.02 20.36
CA GLN A 40 -7.32 -6.83 19.80
C GLN A 40 -8.38 -5.90 19.24
N TRP A 41 -8.58 -4.79 19.91
CA TRP A 41 -9.38 -3.69 19.38
C TRP A 41 -8.48 -2.88 18.42
N THR A 42 -8.29 -3.40 17.21
CA THR A 42 -7.47 -2.74 16.17
C THR A 42 -8.02 -1.38 15.77
N HIS A 43 -9.26 -1.09 16.12
CA HIS A 43 -9.96 0.17 15.82
C HIS A 43 -10.49 0.87 17.09
N ALA A 44 -9.82 0.69 18.23
CA ALA A 44 -10.22 1.33 19.49
C ALA A 44 -10.07 2.87 19.44
N THR A 45 -9.23 3.38 18.54
CA THR A 45 -9.08 4.83 18.32
C THR A 45 -9.52 5.17 16.90
N LEU A 46 -10.16 6.32 16.75
CA LEU A 46 -10.46 6.85 15.41
C LEU A 46 -9.16 7.01 14.62
N PRO A 47 -9.15 6.65 13.32
CA PRO A 47 -7.99 6.89 12.47
C PRO A 47 -7.61 8.37 12.53
N GLN A 48 -6.37 8.66 12.87
CA GLN A 48 -5.88 10.03 12.86
C GLN A 48 -5.76 10.48 11.40
N ARG A 49 -6.51 11.53 11.07
CA ARG A 49 -6.45 12.18 9.77
C ARG A 49 -5.31 13.20 9.79
N LEU A 50 -4.48 13.19 8.75
CA LEU A 50 -3.52 14.26 8.54
C LEU A 50 -4.27 15.56 8.19
N PRO A 51 -3.95 16.68 8.84
CA PRO A 51 -4.44 18.00 8.43
C PRO A 51 -4.05 18.29 6.98
N ALA A 52 -4.91 19.01 6.25
CA ALA A 52 -4.64 19.35 4.85
C ALA A 52 -3.29 20.05 4.65
N ALA A 53 -2.93 20.97 5.54
CA ALA A 53 -1.64 21.65 5.50
C ALA A 53 -0.44 20.70 5.57
N GLN A 54 -0.52 19.64 6.37
CA GLN A 54 0.53 18.63 6.44
C GLN A 54 0.60 17.78 5.16
N VAL A 55 -0.53 17.51 4.52
CA VAL A 55 -0.56 16.82 3.22
C VAL A 55 0.16 17.66 2.16
N GLU A 56 -0.11 18.97 2.10
CA GLU A 56 0.59 19.89 1.18
C GLU A 56 2.09 19.95 1.47
N GLN A 57 2.50 19.98 2.74
CA GLN A 57 3.91 19.94 3.12
C GLN A 57 4.58 18.66 2.61
N VAL A 58 3.93 17.50 2.78
CA VAL A 58 4.44 16.20 2.28
C VAL A 58 4.57 16.22 0.76
N LEU A 59 3.59 16.76 0.04
CA LEU A 59 3.68 16.88 -1.42
C LEU A 59 4.82 17.80 -1.84
N ALA A 60 5.06 18.88 -1.12
CA ALA A 60 6.15 19.82 -1.38
C ALA A 60 7.55 19.21 -1.16
N THR A 61 7.70 18.15 -0.36
CA THR A 61 9.00 17.48 -0.16
C THR A 61 9.51 16.75 -1.39
N CYS A 62 8.62 16.42 -2.33
CA CYS A 62 8.95 15.69 -3.55
C CYS A 62 9.06 16.59 -4.78
N THR A 63 9.43 17.85 -4.59
CA THR A 63 9.71 18.78 -5.69
C THR A 63 11.14 18.58 -6.19
N GLY A 64 11.28 18.26 -7.50
CA GLY A 64 12.57 18.07 -8.13
C GLY A 64 12.43 17.43 -9.50
N SER A 65 13.47 17.60 -10.34
CA SER A 65 13.50 17.13 -11.72
C SER A 65 14.13 15.75 -11.88
N THR A 66 14.65 15.13 -10.80
CA THR A 66 15.24 13.80 -10.96
C THR A 66 14.15 12.74 -11.21
N PRO A 67 14.46 11.69 -11.96
CA PRO A 67 13.52 10.59 -12.22
C PRO A 67 12.86 10.02 -10.95
N LEU A 68 13.63 9.99 -9.85
CA LEU A 68 13.15 9.53 -8.55
C LEU A 68 12.12 10.49 -7.94
N HIS A 69 12.36 11.80 -8.01
CA HIS A 69 11.42 12.80 -7.53
C HIS A 69 10.13 12.80 -8.35
N LEU A 70 10.23 12.77 -9.67
CA LEU A 70 9.06 12.72 -10.56
C LEU A 70 8.16 11.50 -10.26
N ARG A 71 8.77 10.32 -10.06
CA ARG A 71 8.04 9.13 -9.67
C ARG A 71 7.35 9.29 -8.31
N ASN A 72 8.10 9.76 -7.32
CA ASN A 72 7.60 9.88 -5.95
C ASN A 72 6.48 10.92 -5.86
N GLN A 73 6.60 12.03 -6.56
CA GLN A 73 5.56 13.05 -6.67
C GLN A 73 4.28 12.48 -7.27
N ALA A 74 4.37 11.77 -8.40
CA ALA A 74 3.20 11.13 -9.02
C ALA A 74 2.54 10.12 -8.07
N ILE A 75 3.32 9.31 -7.35
CA ILE A 75 2.80 8.36 -6.35
C ILE A 75 2.08 9.09 -5.21
N LEU A 76 2.70 10.11 -4.63
CA LEU A 76 2.10 10.85 -3.51
C LEU A 76 0.81 11.57 -3.92
N LEU A 77 0.75 12.13 -5.12
CA LEU A 77 -0.46 12.75 -5.65
C LEU A 77 -1.59 11.74 -5.86
N LEU A 78 -1.31 10.54 -6.37
CA LEU A 78 -2.30 9.47 -6.48
C LEU A 78 -2.86 9.06 -5.11
N LEU A 79 -2.01 8.99 -4.10
CA LEU A 79 -2.43 8.67 -2.73
C LEU A 79 -3.24 9.79 -2.10
N ALA A 80 -2.78 11.05 -2.23
CA ALA A 80 -3.35 12.20 -1.53
C ALA A 80 -4.61 12.76 -2.22
N ARG A 81 -4.63 12.85 -3.55
CA ARG A 81 -5.72 13.48 -4.32
C ARG A 81 -6.80 12.47 -4.72
N LEU A 82 -6.40 11.27 -5.14
CA LEU A 82 -7.34 10.25 -5.60
C LEU A 82 -7.62 9.16 -4.57
N GLY A 83 -6.93 9.15 -3.44
CA GLY A 83 -7.15 8.19 -2.36
C GLY A 83 -6.85 6.74 -2.75
N LEU A 84 -5.90 6.52 -3.67
CA LEU A 84 -5.51 5.16 -4.06
C LEU A 84 -4.88 4.44 -2.87
N ARG A 85 -5.18 3.14 -2.79
CA ARG A 85 -4.45 2.27 -1.85
C ARG A 85 -3.06 1.97 -2.38
N ALA A 86 -2.10 1.75 -1.47
CA ALA A 86 -0.72 1.43 -1.85
C ALA A 86 -0.61 0.25 -2.84
N HIS A 87 -1.47 -0.76 -2.69
CA HIS A 87 -1.54 -1.90 -3.62
C HIS A 87 -2.04 -1.48 -5.01
N GLU A 88 -3.03 -0.61 -5.10
CA GLU A 88 -3.57 -0.10 -6.36
C GLU A 88 -2.50 0.69 -7.13
N VAL A 89 -1.70 1.51 -6.43
CA VAL A 89 -0.56 2.21 -7.04
C VAL A 89 0.49 1.23 -7.59
N VAL A 90 0.83 0.19 -6.85
CA VAL A 90 1.80 -0.84 -7.31
C VAL A 90 1.30 -1.61 -8.52
N THR A 91 0.00 -1.90 -8.54
CA THR A 91 -0.60 -2.72 -9.61
C THR A 91 -1.02 -1.92 -10.84
N LEU A 92 -0.99 -0.59 -10.77
CA LEU A 92 -1.40 0.30 -11.84
C LEU A 92 -0.61 0.04 -13.14
N ARG A 93 -1.32 -0.05 -14.25
CA ARG A 93 -0.77 -0.31 -15.59
C ARG A 93 -0.90 0.92 -16.49
N LEU A 94 -0.11 0.97 -17.55
CA LEU A 94 -0.17 2.05 -18.54
C LEU A 94 -1.53 2.13 -19.23
N GLU A 95 -2.14 0.99 -19.50
CA GLU A 95 -3.47 0.86 -20.10
C GLU A 95 -4.63 1.24 -19.18
N ASP A 96 -4.39 1.38 -17.88
CA ASP A 96 -5.38 1.80 -16.91
C ASP A 96 -5.59 3.34 -16.93
N ILE A 97 -4.74 4.08 -17.64
CA ILE A 97 -4.82 5.55 -17.76
C ILE A 97 -5.45 5.90 -19.10
N ASP A 98 -6.68 6.38 -19.06
CA ASP A 98 -7.34 6.93 -20.24
C ASP A 98 -7.08 8.44 -20.32
N TRP A 99 -6.10 8.81 -21.14
CA TRP A 99 -5.71 10.19 -21.35
C TRP A 99 -6.75 11.01 -22.14
N HIS A 100 -7.55 10.37 -23.00
CA HIS A 100 -8.57 11.03 -23.79
C HIS A 100 -9.79 11.38 -22.98
N GLN A 101 -10.25 10.44 -22.16
CA GLN A 101 -11.40 10.63 -21.29
C GLN A 101 -11.03 11.26 -19.94
N GLY A 102 -9.74 11.39 -19.64
CA GLY A 102 -9.29 11.92 -18.35
C GLY A 102 -9.69 11.06 -17.17
N HIS A 103 -9.60 9.74 -17.31
CA HIS A 103 -9.97 8.79 -16.25
C HIS A 103 -8.85 7.81 -15.93
N LEU A 104 -8.84 7.37 -14.67
CA LEU A 104 -8.02 6.27 -14.18
C LEU A 104 -8.93 5.09 -13.86
N ARG A 105 -8.71 3.96 -14.53
CA ARG A 105 -9.42 2.71 -14.29
C ARG A 105 -8.68 1.89 -13.25
N LEU A 106 -9.31 1.60 -12.13
CA LEU A 106 -8.78 0.69 -11.12
C LEU A 106 -9.45 -0.66 -11.26
N GLN A 107 -8.64 -1.68 -11.55
CA GLN A 107 -9.13 -3.04 -11.69
C GLN A 107 -9.73 -3.55 -10.37
N ALA A 108 -10.72 -4.43 -10.50
CA ALA A 108 -11.39 -5.04 -9.37
C ALA A 108 -10.39 -5.77 -8.46
N GLY A 109 -10.27 -5.28 -7.21
CA GLY A 109 -9.54 -5.97 -6.15
C GLY A 109 -10.43 -7.01 -5.45
N LYS A 110 -10.20 -7.23 -4.17
CA LYS A 110 -11.01 -8.15 -3.34
C LYS A 110 -12.53 -7.87 -3.31
N THR A 111 -12.93 -6.66 -3.68
CA THR A 111 -14.34 -6.22 -3.69
C THR A 111 -15.04 -6.41 -5.03
N HIS A 112 -14.38 -6.99 -6.03
CA HIS A 112 -14.91 -7.29 -7.38
C HIS A 112 -15.55 -6.11 -8.15
N HIS A 113 -15.33 -4.87 -7.72
CA HIS A 113 -15.82 -3.68 -8.41
C HIS A 113 -14.68 -2.88 -9.03
N GLU A 114 -14.76 -2.66 -10.34
CA GLU A 114 -13.92 -1.66 -11.01
C GLU A 114 -14.33 -0.27 -10.55
N ARG A 115 -13.36 0.63 -10.45
CA ARG A 115 -13.59 2.04 -10.15
C ARG A 115 -12.97 2.89 -11.24
N LEU A 116 -13.76 3.83 -11.75
CA LEU A 116 -13.29 4.91 -12.59
C LEU A 116 -13.12 6.14 -11.72
N LEU A 117 -11.92 6.70 -11.70
CA LEU A 117 -11.60 7.92 -10.98
C LEU A 117 -11.28 9.03 -11.99
N PRO A 118 -11.81 10.25 -11.80
CA PRO A 118 -11.44 11.37 -12.66
C PRO A 118 -9.96 11.71 -12.42
N LEU A 119 -9.23 11.86 -13.51
CA LEU A 119 -7.82 12.25 -13.49
C LEU A 119 -7.75 13.78 -13.44
N SER A 120 -7.51 14.35 -12.26
CA SER A 120 -7.33 15.79 -12.14
C SER A 120 -6.10 16.26 -12.93
N HIS A 121 -6.10 17.52 -13.36
CA HIS A 121 -5.00 18.09 -14.12
C HIS A 121 -3.65 17.94 -13.41
N GLU A 122 -3.60 18.21 -12.09
CA GLU A 122 -2.40 18.07 -11.26
C GLU A 122 -1.83 16.64 -11.29
N VAL A 123 -2.69 15.64 -11.10
CA VAL A 123 -2.28 14.22 -11.10
C VAL A 123 -1.89 13.77 -12.50
N GLY A 124 -2.65 14.16 -13.52
CA GLY A 124 -2.37 13.87 -14.92
C GLY A 124 -1.03 14.43 -15.37
N GLN A 125 -0.76 15.69 -15.04
CA GLN A 125 0.51 16.36 -15.35
C GLN A 125 1.69 15.61 -14.70
N ALA A 126 1.60 15.27 -13.42
CA ALA A 126 2.67 14.57 -12.72
C ALA A 126 2.92 13.17 -13.30
N LEU A 127 1.86 12.43 -13.65
CA LEU A 127 1.97 11.14 -14.31
C LEU A 127 2.62 11.28 -15.70
N ALA A 128 2.17 12.23 -16.51
CA ALA A 128 2.72 12.49 -17.86
C ALA A 128 4.21 12.85 -17.78
N THR A 129 4.59 13.72 -16.85
CA THR A 129 5.98 14.13 -16.64
C THR A 129 6.84 12.94 -16.21
N TYR A 130 6.36 12.14 -15.26
CA TYR A 130 7.08 10.92 -14.85
C TYR A 130 7.22 9.93 -16.01
N LEU A 131 6.18 9.68 -16.77
CA LEU A 131 6.20 8.70 -17.87
C LEU A 131 7.12 9.13 -19.01
N SER A 132 7.17 10.43 -19.33
CA SER A 132 7.98 10.96 -20.43
C SER A 132 9.44 11.21 -20.04
N GLN A 133 9.72 11.64 -18.81
CA GLN A 133 11.05 12.13 -18.40
C GLN A 133 11.69 11.28 -17.29
N GLY A 134 10.89 10.59 -16.50
CA GLY A 134 11.39 9.90 -15.31
C GLY A 134 11.34 8.38 -15.36
N ARG A 135 10.44 7.79 -16.15
CA ARG A 135 10.27 6.34 -16.16
C ARG A 135 11.38 5.65 -16.95
N PRO A 136 12.12 4.71 -16.34
CA PRO A 136 13.12 3.93 -17.06
C PRO A 136 12.51 3.12 -18.21
N ALA A 137 13.25 2.93 -19.29
CA ALA A 137 12.86 2.02 -20.37
C ALA A 137 12.71 0.59 -19.83
N SER A 138 11.56 -0.03 -20.07
CA SER A 138 11.25 -1.38 -19.58
C SER A 138 10.12 -1.99 -20.37
N ALA A 139 10.18 -3.30 -20.59
CA ALA A 139 9.09 -4.08 -21.18
C ALA A 139 7.86 -4.20 -20.26
N SER A 140 8.00 -3.84 -18.99
CA SER A 140 6.90 -3.90 -18.03
C SER A 140 5.80 -2.90 -18.37
N ARG A 141 4.55 -3.37 -18.31
CA ARG A 141 3.36 -2.51 -18.46
C ARG A 141 2.96 -1.80 -17.16
N ARG A 142 3.66 -2.03 -16.04
CA ARG A 142 3.41 -1.30 -14.78
C ARG A 142 3.85 0.15 -14.92
N VAL A 143 3.04 1.07 -14.39
CA VAL A 143 3.36 2.50 -14.40
C VAL A 143 4.63 2.76 -13.60
N PHE A 144 4.69 2.27 -12.35
CA PHE A 144 5.78 2.57 -11.44
C PHE A 144 6.80 1.44 -11.35
N LEU A 145 8.07 1.81 -11.49
CA LEU A 145 9.21 0.91 -11.48
C LEU A 145 10.19 1.29 -10.36
N ASN A 146 10.97 0.32 -9.91
CA ASN A 146 12.14 0.56 -9.07
C ASN A 146 13.24 1.21 -9.89
N PHE A 147 14.03 2.11 -9.26
CA PHE A 147 15.22 2.73 -9.86
C PHE A 147 16.50 1.92 -9.64
N ARG A 148 16.35 0.64 -9.33
CA ARG A 148 17.47 -0.30 -9.22
C ARG A 148 17.40 -1.25 -10.40
N ALA A 149 18.49 -1.35 -11.19
CA ALA A 149 18.56 -2.30 -12.30
C ALA A 149 18.24 -3.72 -11.81
N PRO A 150 17.46 -4.50 -12.55
CA PRO A 150 16.93 -4.30 -13.89
C PRO A 150 15.57 -3.58 -13.99
N PHE A 151 15.33 -2.53 -13.24
CA PHE A 151 14.13 -1.66 -13.28
C PHE A 151 12.79 -2.42 -13.23
N ARG A 152 12.69 -3.33 -12.28
CA ARG A 152 11.48 -4.15 -12.08
C ARG A 152 10.35 -3.36 -11.43
N PRO A 153 9.09 -3.77 -11.64
CA PRO A 153 7.97 -3.26 -10.85
C PRO A 153 8.22 -3.41 -9.35
N PHE A 154 7.53 -2.63 -8.54
CA PHE A 154 7.53 -2.83 -7.10
C PHE A 154 6.98 -4.22 -6.75
N SER A 155 7.64 -4.93 -5.85
CA SER A 155 7.23 -6.27 -5.41
C SER A 155 6.01 -6.27 -4.50
N GLY A 156 5.65 -5.13 -3.90
CA GLY A 156 4.51 -5.04 -3.00
C GLY A 156 4.24 -3.63 -2.46
N ALA A 157 3.10 -3.49 -1.81
CA ALA A 157 2.59 -2.23 -1.26
C ALA A 157 3.48 -1.61 -0.16
N SER A 158 4.33 -2.41 0.48
CA SER A 158 5.25 -1.94 1.53
C SER A 158 6.21 -0.85 1.03
N ALA A 159 6.64 -0.94 -0.24
CA ALA A 159 7.52 0.06 -0.84
C ALA A 159 6.84 1.44 -0.93
N ILE A 160 5.56 1.47 -1.32
CA ILE A 160 4.77 2.70 -1.37
C ILE A 160 4.53 3.25 0.04
N SER A 161 4.21 2.38 1.00
CA SER A 161 4.03 2.79 2.40
C SER A 161 5.31 3.36 3.02
N GLN A 162 6.48 2.80 2.67
CA GLN A 162 7.77 3.33 3.11
C GLN A 162 8.07 4.68 2.45
N LEU A 163 7.75 4.84 1.16
CA LEU A 163 7.90 6.12 0.47
C LEU A 163 7.07 7.21 1.15
N ALA A 164 5.80 6.96 1.39
CA ALA A 164 4.92 7.91 2.07
C ALA A 164 5.44 8.27 3.48
N ARG A 165 5.92 7.28 4.26
CA ARG A 165 6.48 7.52 5.60
C ARG A 165 7.78 8.34 5.60
N ARG A 166 8.58 8.25 4.54
CA ARG A 166 9.82 9.05 4.43
C ARG A 166 9.54 10.49 4.02
N ALA A 167 8.41 10.74 3.37
CA ALA A 167 7.98 12.07 2.99
C ALA A 167 7.27 12.82 4.14
N MET A 168 6.76 12.10 5.14
CA MET A 168 6.18 12.66 6.38
C MET A 168 7.26 13.02 7.40
#